data_e57623395e197589615855e7c12b2919
#
_entry.id   e57623395e197589615855e7c12b2919
#
_cell.length_a   1.000
_cell.length_b   1.000
_cell.length_c   1.000
_cell.angle_alpha   90.00
_cell.angle_beta   90.00
_cell.angle_gamma   90.00
#
_symmetry.space_group_name_H-M   'P 1'
#
loop_
_entity.id
_entity.type
_entity.pdbx_description
1 polymer ?
#
loop_
_entity_poly.entity_id
_entity_poly.type
_entity_poly.pdbx_seq_one_letter_code
_entity_poly.pdbx_strand_id
1 'polypeptide(L)'
;MLVIRKMKETDIPAVARLEAEIFPDPWSERALMDSYRQKQTLLLVAYEDYQLIGYLIMYYALEDGEIARIAVIPRKRRQGVGARLLLVLEILCEIGGIT
;
A
#
# COMPACT_ATOMS: atom_id res chain seq x y z
N MET A 1 -17.37 5.92 1.41
CA MET A 1 -16.83 5.81 0.05
C MET A 1 -15.39 5.32 0.11
N LEU A 2 -15.07 4.33 -0.67
CA LEU A 2 -13.71 3.79 -0.75
C LEU A 2 -12.87 4.65 -1.69
N VAL A 3 -11.72 5.10 -1.21
CA VAL A 3 -10.75 5.87 -2.00
C VAL A 3 -9.42 5.15 -1.98
N ILE A 4 -8.88 4.85 -3.16
CA ILE A 4 -7.56 4.27 -3.29
C ILE A 4 -6.69 5.29 -4.04
N ARG A 5 -5.57 5.63 -3.46
CA ARG A 5 -4.66 6.62 -4.02
C ARG A 5 -3.22 6.31 -3.64
N LYS A 6 -2.29 7.00 -4.25
CA LYS A 6 -0.89 6.90 -3.85
C LYS A 6 -0.72 7.41 -2.42
N MET A 7 0.15 6.75 -1.67
CA MET A 7 0.48 7.12 -0.30
C MET A 7 1.16 8.49 -0.28
N LYS A 8 0.83 9.29 0.72
CA LYS A 8 1.51 10.54 1.02
C LYS A 8 2.34 10.37 2.28
N GLU A 9 3.31 11.24 2.47
CA GLU A 9 4.14 11.22 3.67
C GLU A 9 3.28 11.26 4.94
N THR A 10 2.20 12.03 4.92
CA THR A 10 1.29 12.17 6.05
C THR A 10 0.51 10.90 6.38
N ASP A 11 0.47 9.93 5.47
CA ASP A 11 -0.19 8.63 5.72
C ASP A 11 0.70 7.68 6.52
N ILE A 12 2.00 7.89 6.55
CA ILE A 12 2.97 6.94 7.12
C ILE A 12 2.67 6.56 8.57
N PRO A 13 2.37 7.50 9.48
CA PRO A 13 2.04 7.12 10.86
C PRO A 13 0.86 6.16 10.98
N ALA A 14 -0.21 6.39 10.19
CA ALA A 14 -1.38 5.51 10.19
C ALA A 14 -1.05 4.14 9.62
N VAL A 15 -0.26 4.09 8.55
CA VAL A 15 0.19 2.82 7.95
C VAL A 15 1.05 2.04 8.94
N ALA A 16 1.96 2.71 9.65
CA ALA A 16 2.81 2.06 10.64
C ALA A 16 1.98 1.45 11.78
N ARG A 17 0.94 2.13 12.23
CA ARG A 17 0.03 1.60 13.25
C ARG A 17 -0.70 0.37 12.76
N LEU A 18 -1.22 0.42 11.54
CA LEU A 18 -1.94 -0.72 10.95
C LEU A 18 -0.99 -1.90 10.72
N GLU A 19 0.21 -1.63 10.26
CA GLU A 19 1.26 -2.65 10.07
C GLU A 19 1.52 -3.39 11.39
N ALA A 20 1.65 -2.65 12.50
CA ALA A 20 1.90 -3.22 13.81
C ALA A 20 0.72 -4.06 14.32
N GLU A 21 -0.51 -3.70 13.95
CA GLU A 21 -1.70 -4.46 14.33
C GLU A 21 -1.84 -5.78 13.57
N ILE A 22 -1.46 -5.79 12.30
CA ILE A 22 -1.70 -6.93 11.40
C ILE A 22 -0.55 -7.93 11.41
N PHE A 23 0.68 -7.46 11.41
CA PHE A 23 1.85 -8.33 11.23
C PHE A 23 2.62 -8.53 12.54
N PRO A 24 3.04 -9.78 12.83
CA PRO A 24 3.83 -10.05 14.04
C PRO A 24 5.25 -9.47 13.97
N ASP A 25 5.74 -9.19 12.77
CA ASP A 25 7.06 -8.61 12.54
C ASP A 25 6.88 -7.34 11.69
N PRO A 26 6.33 -6.28 12.28
CA PRO A 26 5.96 -5.09 11.51
C PRO A 26 7.15 -4.24 11.10
N TRP A 27 7.03 -3.60 9.93
CA TRP A 27 7.96 -2.56 9.52
C TRP A 27 7.75 -1.34 10.41
N SER A 28 8.84 -0.72 10.84
CA SER A 28 8.78 0.50 11.62
C SER A 28 8.32 1.68 10.76
N GLU A 29 7.87 2.74 11.42
CA GLU A 29 7.53 3.98 10.74
C GLU A 29 8.72 4.51 9.92
N ARG A 30 9.93 4.40 10.48
CA ARG A 30 11.15 4.80 9.80
C ARG A 30 11.40 3.98 8.53
N ALA A 31 11.23 2.67 8.61
CA ALA A 31 11.40 1.79 7.46
C ALA A 31 10.38 2.11 6.35
N LEU A 32 9.14 2.40 6.74
CA LEU A 32 8.10 2.80 5.80
C LEU A 32 8.44 4.14 5.14
N MET A 33 8.96 5.08 5.92
CA MET A 33 9.38 6.37 5.40
C MET A 33 10.53 6.22 4.42
N ASP A 34 11.50 5.36 4.74
CA ASP A 34 12.63 5.09 3.85
C ASP A 34 12.14 4.49 2.53
N SER A 35 11.19 3.55 2.58
CA SER A 35 10.57 2.99 1.38
C SER A 35 9.82 4.04 0.57
N TYR A 36 9.08 4.91 1.26
CA TYR A 36 8.34 5.99 0.61
C TYR A 36 9.27 6.92 -0.18
N ARG A 37 10.48 7.16 0.34
CA ARG A 37 11.45 8.06 -0.29
C ARG A 37 12.25 7.43 -1.43
N GLN A 38 12.19 6.11 -1.57
CA GLN A 38 12.87 5.44 -2.67
C GLN A 38 12.15 5.70 -3.99
N LYS A 39 12.92 5.84 -5.08
CA LYS A 39 12.34 6.15 -6.40
C LYS A 39 11.61 4.98 -7.03
N GLN A 40 12.03 3.76 -6.72
CA GLN A 40 11.51 2.56 -7.35
C GLN A 40 10.53 1.83 -6.43
N THR A 41 9.62 2.60 -5.85
CA THR A 41 8.54 2.08 -5.02
C THR A 41 7.22 2.66 -5.47
N LEU A 42 6.17 1.86 -5.32
CA LEU A 42 4.80 2.30 -5.53
C LEU A 42 4.01 1.91 -4.29
N LEU A 43 3.53 2.91 -3.57
CA LEU A 43 2.81 2.72 -2.32
C LEU A 43 1.40 3.26 -2.47
N LEU A 44 0.42 2.42 -2.16
CA LEU A 44 -1.00 2.77 -2.23
C LEU A 44 -1.64 2.67 -0.86
N VAL A 45 -2.64 3.52 -0.63
CA VAL A 45 -3.47 3.47 0.57
C VAL A 45 -4.93 3.37 0.15
N ALA A 46 -5.72 2.69 0.98
CA ALA A 46 -7.16 2.58 0.82
C ALA A 46 -7.82 3.19 2.04
N TYR A 47 -8.64 4.21 1.83
CA TYR A 47 -9.40 4.89 2.87
C TYR A 47 -10.88 4.70 2.62
N GLU A 48 -11.63 4.51 3.69
CA GLU A 48 -13.08 4.50 3.67
C GLU A 48 -13.55 5.42 4.78
N ASP A 49 -14.32 6.45 4.41
CA ASP A 49 -14.86 7.43 5.36
C ASP A 49 -13.76 8.00 6.28
N TYR A 50 -12.64 8.42 5.67
CA TYR A 50 -11.48 9.02 6.34
C TYR A 50 -10.69 8.08 7.23
N GLN A 51 -10.98 6.76 7.16
CA GLN A 51 -10.24 5.76 7.92
C GLN A 51 -9.38 4.91 7.00
N LEU A 52 -8.11 4.74 7.35
CA LEU A 52 -7.22 3.82 6.63
C LEU A 52 -7.68 2.39 6.87
N ILE A 53 -8.02 1.67 5.80
CA ILE A 53 -8.48 0.28 5.89
C ILE A 53 -7.55 -0.71 5.20
N GLY A 54 -6.60 -0.22 4.42
CA GLY A 54 -5.65 -1.10 3.75
C GLY A 54 -4.54 -0.31 3.07
N TYR A 55 -3.51 -1.04 2.64
CA TYR A 55 -2.38 -0.44 1.92
C TYR A 55 -1.64 -1.52 1.13
N LEU A 56 -0.83 -1.06 0.18
CA LEU A 56 -0.01 -1.92 -0.65
C LEU A 56 1.34 -1.25 -0.86
N ILE A 57 2.41 -2.04 -0.75
CA ILE A 57 3.78 -1.58 -1.00
C ILE A 57 4.39 -2.48 -2.05
N MET A 58 4.85 -1.89 -3.14
CA MET A 58 5.53 -2.60 -4.22
C MET A 58 6.89 -1.97 -4.48
N TYR A 59 7.89 -2.80 -4.68
CA TYR A 59 9.19 -2.39 -5.21
C TYR A 59 9.31 -2.83 -6.65
N TYR A 60 10.00 -2.04 -7.45
CA TYR A 60 10.25 -2.45 -8.83
C TYR A 60 11.67 -2.09 -9.25
N ALA A 61 12.19 -2.87 -10.21
CA ALA A 61 13.49 -2.64 -10.82
C ALA A 61 13.33 -2.90 -12.31
N LEU A 62 13.70 -1.91 -13.14
CA LEU A 62 13.48 -1.98 -14.58
C LEU A 62 12.00 -2.17 -14.87
N GLU A 63 11.60 -3.30 -15.44
CA GLU A 63 10.21 -3.60 -15.78
C GLU A 63 9.53 -4.58 -14.81
N ASP A 64 10.29 -5.09 -13.83
CA ASP A 64 9.79 -6.10 -12.90
C ASP A 64 9.36 -5.46 -11.59
N GLY A 65 8.18 -5.82 -11.11
CA GLY A 65 7.65 -5.37 -9.83
C GLY A 65 7.41 -6.53 -8.87
N GLU A 66 7.62 -6.28 -7.58
CA GLU A 66 7.38 -7.25 -6.53
C GLU A 66 6.60 -6.59 -5.40
N ILE A 67 5.47 -7.21 -5.02
CA ILE A 67 4.68 -6.74 -3.90
C ILE A 67 5.34 -7.18 -2.60
N ALA A 68 5.80 -6.21 -1.81
CA ALA A 68 6.43 -6.48 -0.52
C ALA A 68 5.40 -6.64 0.61
N ARG A 69 4.32 -5.84 0.55
CA ARG A 69 3.25 -5.88 1.54
C ARG A 69 1.93 -5.56 0.89
N ILE A 70 0.88 -6.27 1.29
CA ILE A 70 -0.50 -5.90 1.02
C ILE A 70 -1.30 -6.27 2.26
N ALA A 71 -2.10 -5.35 2.77
CA ALA A 71 -2.86 -5.56 3.98
C ALA A 71 -4.21 -4.88 3.93
N VAL A 72 -5.20 -5.51 4.52
CA VAL A 72 -6.55 -4.98 4.71
C VAL A 72 -6.95 -5.30 6.14
N ILE A 73 -7.55 -4.35 6.84
CA ILE A 73 -7.99 -4.59 8.22
C ILE A 73 -9.00 -5.76 8.25
N PRO A 74 -8.99 -6.59 9.32
CA PRO A 74 -9.80 -7.82 9.34
C PRO A 74 -11.28 -7.61 9.05
N ARG A 75 -11.90 -6.57 9.61
CA ARG A 75 -13.34 -6.32 9.41
C ARG A 75 -13.72 -5.92 7.99
N LYS A 76 -12.74 -5.55 7.16
CA LYS A 76 -12.95 -5.16 5.77
C LYS A 76 -12.48 -6.20 4.75
N ARG A 77 -11.97 -7.34 5.23
CA ARG A 77 -11.55 -8.43 4.34
C ARG A 77 -12.79 -9.07 3.70
N ARG A 78 -12.58 -9.67 2.54
CA ARG A 78 -13.62 -10.33 1.73
C ARG A 78 -14.64 -9.34 1.16
N GLN A 79 -14.34 -8.05 1.16
CA GLN A 79 -15.19 -7.01 0.57
C GLN A 79 -14.59 -6.40 -0.69
N GLY A 80 -13.55 -7.05 -1.24
CA GLY A 80 -12.94 -6.62 -2.48
C GLY A 80 -11.93 -5.49 -2.38
N VAL A 81 -11.55 -5.05 -1.17
CA VAL A 81 -10.57 -3.97 -0.99
C VAL A 81 -9.21 -4.38 -1.54
N GLY A 82 -8.74 -5.58 -1.19
CA GLY A 82 -7.47 -6.11 -1.70
C GLY A 82 -7.46 -6.21 -3.21
N ALA A 83 -8.55 -6.71 -3.79
CA ALA A 83 -8.68 -6.83 -5.24
C ALA A 83 -8.64 -5.45 -5.92
N ARG A 84 -9.24 -4.44 -5.31
CA ARG A 84 -9.20 -3.07 -5.85
C ARG A 84 -7.82 -2.45 -5.75
N LEU A 85 -7.10 -2.71 -4.65
CA LEU A 85 -5.72 -2.28 -4.51
C LEU A 85 -4.86 -2.87 -5.64
N LEU A 86 -5.02 -4.16 -5.89
CA LEU A 86 -4.29 -4.84 -6.97
C LEU A 86 -4.67 -4.30 -8.35
N LEU A 87 -5.94 -3.99 -8.57
CA LEU A 87 -6.39 -3.42 -9.84
C LEU A 87 -5.79 -2.05 -10.08
N VAL A 88 -5.79 -1.18 -9.07
CA VAL A 88 -5.17 0.15 -9.19
C VAL A 88 -3.67 0.02 -9.43
N LEU A 89 -3.01 -0.91 -8.72
CA LEU A 89 -1.60 -1.19 -8.95
C LEU A 89 -1.33 -1.60 -10.39
N GLU A 90 -2.14 -2.51 -10.93
CA GLU A 90 -2.01 -3.00 -12.30
C GLU A 90 -2.14 -1.87 -13.31
N ILE A 91 -3.13 -1.00 -13.12
CA ILE A 91 -3.34 0.16 -14.00
C ILE A 91 -2.12 1.09 -13.96
N LEU A 92 -1.62 1.40 -12.76
CA LEU A 92 -0.46 2.28 -12.61
C LEU A 92 0.81 1.65 -13.20
N CYS A 93 0.97 0.34 -13.09
CA CYS A 93 2.09 -0.37 -13.68
C CYS A 93 2.04 -0.32 -15.21
N GLU A 94 0.86 -0.47 -15.79
CA GLU A 94 0.70 -0.36 -17.25
C GLU A 94 1.08 1.04 -17.74
N ILE A 95 0.62 2.07 -17.04
CA ILE A 95 0.94 3.46 -17.39
C ILE A 95 2.44 3.71 -17.28
N GLY A 96 3.10 3.14 -16.26
CA GLY A 96 4.53 3.33 -16.00
C GLY A 96 5.44 2.36 -16.76
N GLY A 97 4.89 1.40 -17.50
CA GLY A 97 5.68 0.40 -18.22
C GLY A 97 6.30 -0.68 -17.34
N ILE A 98 5.71 -0.96 -16.17
CA ILE A 98 6.15 -1.99 -15.24
C ILE A 98 5.31 -3.25 -15.46
N THR A 99 5.94 -4.41 -15.55
CA THR A 99 5.24 -5.68 -15.78
C THR A 99 5.32 -6.63 -14.58
#